data_16b4b9cba5e6632fe4ff481ed0e6daa5
#
_entry.id   16b4b9cba5e6632fe4ff481ed0e6daa5
#
_cell.length_a   1.000
_cell.length_b   1.000
_cell.length_c   1.000
_cell.angle_alpha   90.00
_cell.angle_beta   90.00
_cell.angle_gamma   90.00
#
_symmetry.space_group_name_H-M   'P 1'
#
loop_
_entity.id
_entity.type
_entity.pdbx_description
1 polymer ?
#
loop_
_entity_poly.entity_id
_entity_poly.type
_entity_poly.pdbx_seq_one_letter_code
_entity_poly.pdbx_strand_id
1 'polypeptide(L)'
;MNLKQKTDLMWKCLAVAIFSTCTITACSNDGNESPLTLSFMTATDSALSTAQQISAERYVKNGIYLMKKSQATAVEGTADDTAAPASYSTTNTQIAGVDEADRIEYNGDYLFVADLPVWTPSHGEVKKVRILARQNDYSLTEAATISLQENLNVAGMYLYKDILGVVSHSFQYYAMADILLDSSPWQQPENDTYIDIYGVAEPASPNTVSNIRIDGGLINSRRIDNHLFIATQFVPNLEDLPDAGTSNRSLVNLYNAILAKNSSELVPKITINGQTSDLYQLTDCLLPQRATEQNGHTQMVSVVKIDLDNPMNFSSLCLLTEAHGLFASADHLYLHARGEESTIVHKISLGNEIRYQATASVVGTLGWQSSAQFRLAERDGKLLAVTTVGAWSQDPEHMLHIL
;
A
#
# COMPACT_ATOMS: atom_id res chain seq x y z
N MET A 1 16.12 60.32 32.35
CA MET A 1 14.87 59.80 31.75
C MET A 1 15.24 58.71 30.74
N ASN A 2 14.87 57.49 30.98
CA ASN A 2 15.49 56.28 30.55
C ASN A 2 15.27 55.85 29.08
N LEU A 3 16.37 55.47 28.48
CA LEU A 3 16.53 54.92 27.12
C LEU A 3 16.08 53.43 26.99
N LYS A 4 15.07 52.98 27.72
CA LYS A 4 14.63 51.58 27.80
C LYS A 4 13.26 51.28 27.24
N GLN A 5 12.63 52.23 26.54
CA GLN A 5 11.25 52.07 25.98
C GLN A 5 11.14 52.12 24.46
N LYS A 6 12.24 52.01 23.69
CA LYS A 6 12.24 52.04 22.25
C LYS A 6 12.64 50.74 21.53
N THR A 7 12.94 49.70 22.25
CA THR A 7 13.34 48.40 21.65
C THR A 7 12.24 47.32 21.63
N ASP A 8 11.11 47.53 22.31
CA ASP A 8 10.04 46.50 22.38
C ASP A 8 8.95 46.64 21.29
N LEU A 9 9.06 47.60 20.40
CA LEU A 9 8.08 47.79 19.32
C LEU A 9 8.58 47.37 17.92
N MET A 10 9.80 46.90 17.82
CA MET A 10 10.41 46.44 16.53
C MET A 10 10.49 44.94 16.35
N TRP A 11 10.06 44.13 17.32
CA TRP A 11 10.12 42.66 17.24
C TRP A 11 8.75 41.97 17.14
N LYS A 12 7.67 42.75 16.97
CA LYS A 12 6.32 42.16 16.77
C LYS A 12 5.76 42.27 15.36
N CYS A 13 6.55 42.72 14.39
CA CYS A 13 6.11 42.83 12.98
C CYS A 13 6.95 42.04 11.99
N LEU A 14 7.67 40.95 12.43
CA LEU A 14 8.46 40.13 11.52
C LEU A 14 8.17 38.64 11.70
N ALA A 15 6.91 38.29 11.72
CA ALA A 15 6.47 36.89 11.66
C ALA A 15 5.20 36.75 10.82
N VAL A 16 5.21 37.31 9.62
CA VAL A 16 4.21 37.00 8.57
C VAL A 16 4.96 37.05 7.23
N ALA A 17 4.80 35.96 6.49
CA ALA A 17 5.11 35.80 5.08
C ALA A 17 6.56 35.48 4.69
N ILE A 18 6.91 34.19 4.69
CA ILE A 18 7.64 33.60 3.57
C ILE A 18 6.97 32.29 3.19
N PHE A 19 5.81 32.39 2.53
CA PHE A 19 5.40 31.40 1.55
C PHE A 19 5.94 31.91 0.22
N SER A 20 7.14 31.47 -0.13
CA SER A 20 7.74 31.76 -1.42
C SER A 20 7.09 30.83 -2.45
N THR A 21 6.00 31.31 -3.06
CA THR A 21 5.56 30.79 -4.35
C THR A 21 6.61 31.12 -5.38
N CYS A 22 7.44 30.16 -5.72
CA CYS A 22 8.33 30.25 -6.88
C CYS A 22 7.47 30.13 -8.16
N THR A 23 6.88 31.26 -8.57
CA THR A 23 6.32 31.40 -9.92
C THR A 23 7.49 31.57 -10.89
N ILE A 24 7.87 30.51 -11.58
CA ILE A 24 8.76 30.62 -12.73
C ILE A 24 7.93 31.18 -13.89
N THR A 25 7.96 32.49 -14.05
CA THR A 25 7.39 33.14 -15.22
C THR A 25 8.40 33.01 -16.36
N ALA A 26 8.26 31.98 -17.17
CA ALA A 26 8.96 31.90 -18.44
C ALA A 26 8.18 32.72 -19.46
N CYS A 27 8.64 33.93 -19.76
CA CYS A 27 8.19 34.68 -20.91
C CYS A 27 8.73 34.02 -22.18
N SER A 28 7.93 33.23 -22.87
CA SER A 28 8.12 32.92 -24.27
C SER A 28 6.93 33.45 -25.06
N ASN A 29 7.25 34.30 -26.01
CA ASN A 29 6.31 34.96 -26.93
C ASN A 29 5.95 33.97 -28.03
N ASP A 30 5.00 33.08 -27.77
CA ASP A 30 4.30 32.28 -28.79
C ASP A 30 2.95 31.84 -28.23
N GLY A 31 1.92 32.42 -28.79
CA GLY A 31 0.50 32.04 -28.87
C GLY A 31 -0.14 31.26 -27.73
N ASN A 32 -0.72 31.96 -26.80
CA ASN A 32 -2.00 31.65 -26.09
C ASN A 32 -2.22 30.25 -25.51
N GLU A 33 -1.22 29.67 -24.78
CA GLU A 33 -1.46 28.53 -23.90
C GLU A 33 -0.97 28.85 -22.49
N SER A 34 -1.91 28.92 -21.54
CA SER A 34 -1.59 29.06 -20.12
C SER A 34 -0.72 27.87 -19.69
N PRO A 35 0.44 28.08 -19.04
CA PRO A 35 1.21 26.98 -18.53
C PRO A 35 0.39 26.20 -17.50
N LEU A 36 0.29 24.88 -17.68
CA LEU A 36 -0.32 23.97 -16.71
C LEU A 36 0.54 24.01 -15.44
N THR A 37 0.14 24.81 -14.48
CA THR A 37 0.78 24.86 -13.15
C THR A 37 0.17 23.76 -12.30
N LEU A 38 0.70 22.54 -12.43
CA LEU A 38 0.30 21.42 -11.58
C LEU A 38 1.22 21.38 -10.36
N SER A 39 0.65 21.38 -9.17
CA SER A 39 1.38 21.24 -7.91
C SER A 39 1.11 19.86 -7.30
N PHE A 40 2.14 19.26 -6.68
CA PHE A 40 1.93 18.05 -5.88
C PHE A 40 1.20 18.40 -4.59
N MET A 41 0.16 17.62 -4.32
CA MET A 41 -0.42 17.51 -2.99
C MET A 41 -0.16 16.10 -2.50
N THR A 42 0.42 15.93 -1.31
CA THR A 42 0.45 14.65 -0.66
C THR A 42 -0.99 14.28 -0.30
N ALA A 43 -1.52 13.25 -0.95
CA ALA A 43 -2.90 12.79 -0.78
C ALA A 43 -3.22 12.34 0.65
N THR A 44 -2.18 12.12 1.43
CA THR A 44 -2.23 11.52 2.76
C THR A 44 -2.70 12.46 3.87
N ASP A 45 -2.68 13.78 3.66
CA ASP A 45 -2.94 14.76 4.73
C ASP A 45 -4.42 15.13 4.92
N SER A 46 -5.34 14.52 4.16
CA SER A 46 -6.74 14.88 4.24
C SER A 46 -7.67 13.68 4.29
N ALA A 47 -8.84 13.87 4.91
CA ALA A 47 -9.93 12.92 4.86
C ALA A 47 -10.31 12.62 3.40
N LEU A 48 -10.75 11.40 3.14
CA LEU A 48 -11.13 10.94 1.81
C LEU A 48 -12.64 11.08 1.60
N SER A 49 -13.06 11.32 0.37
CA SER A 49 -14.47 11.49 0.02
C SER A 49 -14.70 11.21 -1.47
N THR A 50 -15.90 10.81 -1.84
CA THR A 50 -16.36 10.77 -3.24
C THR A 50 -16.93 12.10 -3.72
N ALA A 51 -17.33 13.00 -2.81
CA ALA A 51 -17.90 14.32 -3.14
C ALA A 51 -16.79 15.34 -3.37
N GLN A 52 -16.25 15.41 -4.59
CA GLN A 52 -15.13 16.27 -4.94
C GLN A 52 -15.46 17.21 -6.11
N GLN A 53 -14.67 18.29 -6.23
CA GLN A 53 -14.73 19.22 -7.37
C GLN A 53 -14.09 18.64 -8.63
N ILE A 54 -13.29 17.59 -8.50
CA ILE A 54 -12.60 16.88 -9.57
C ILE A 54 -13.03 15.42 -9.59
N SER A 55 -13.11 14.80 -10.76
CA SER A 55 -13.33 13.35 -10.88
C SER A 55 -12.08 12.56 -10.49
N ALA A 56 -12.26 11.35 -9.97
CA ALA A 56 -11.17 10.42 -9.65
C ALA A 56 -10.30 10.13 -10.90
N GLU A 57 -10.92 9.95 -12.05
CA GLU A 57 -10.23 9.74 -13.32
C GLU A 57 -9.30 10.92 -13.65
N ARG A 58 -9.79 12.14 -13.55
CA ARG A 58 -8.99 13.34 -13.81
C ARG A 58 -7.84 13.48 -12.82
N TYR A 59 -8.10 13.19 -11.54
CA TYR A 59 -7.11 13.25 -10.49
C TYR A 59 -5.96 12.25 -10.71
N VAL A 60 -6.26 11.02 -11.09
CA VAL A 60 -5.26 9.99 -11.43
C VAL A 60 -4.47 10.38 -12.69
N LYS A 61 -5.14 10.85 -13.74
CA LYS A 61 -4.49 11.31 -14.97
C LYS A 61 -3.52 12.47 -14.71
N ASN A 62 -3.90 13.41 -13.86
CA ASN A 62 -3.02 14.49 -13.41
C ASN A 62 -1.79 13.93 -12.66
N GLY A 63 -1.99 12.96 -11.78
CA GLY A 63 -0.91 12.29 -11.04
C GLY A 63 0.09 11.61 -11.98
N ILE A 64 -0.38 10.83 -12.95
CA ILE A 64 0.47 10.17 -13.95
C ILE A 64 1.31 11.20 -14.73
N TYR A 65 0.69 12.30 -15.14
CA TYR A 65 1.42 13.38 -15.81
C TYR A 65 2.52 13.97 -14.93
N LEU A 66 2.23 14.25 -13.65
CA LEU A 66 3.21 14.78 -12.71
C LEU A 66 4.37 13.82 -12.47
N MET A 67 4.08 12.54 -12.30
CA MET A 67 5.08 11.49 -12.14
C MET A 67 6.01 11.39 -13.36
N LYS A 68 5.45 11.30 -14.57
CA LYS A 68 6.24 11.24 -15.80
C LYS A 68 7.07 12.51 -16.04
N LYS A 69 6.53 13.67 -15.69
CA LYS A 69 7.25 14.95 -15.78
C LYS A 69 8.42 15.01 -14.80
N SER A 70 8.27 14.55 -13.56
CA SER A 70 9.34 14.54 -12.56
C SER A 70 10.47 13.57 -12.93
N GLN A 71 10.16 12.40 -13.47
CA GLN A 71 11.14 11.42 -13.94
C GLN A 71 12.06 12.00 -15.05
N ALA A 72 11.53 12.86 -15.92
CA ALA A 72 12.31 13.52 -16.96
C ALA A 72 13.32 14.58 -16.44
N THR A 73 13.21 14.98 -15.19
CA THR A 73 14.05 16.05 -14.57
C THR A 73 14.94 15.55 -13.42
N ALA A 74 14.86 14.27 -13.05
CA ALA A 74 15.62 13.72 -11.93
C ALA A 74 17.11 13.54 -12.28
N VAL A 75 17.99 13.98 -11.38
CA VAL A 75 19.45 13.75 -11.40
C VAL A 75 19.76 12.73 -10.31
N GLU A 76 20.60 11.73 -10.64
CA GLU A 76 20.95 10.62 -9.77
C GLU A 76 21.57 11.07 -8.42
N GLY A 77 21.00 10.57 -7.31
CA GLY A 77 21.50 10.74 -5.94
C GLY A 77 21.79 9.38 -5.29
N THR A 78 22.83 9.30 -4.46
CA THR A 78 23.26 8.06 -3.78
C THR A 78 22.65 7.97 -2.37
N ALA A 79 22.08 6.81 -1.99
CA ALA A 79 21.59 6.52 -0.66
C ALA A 79 22.23 5.26 -0.06
N ASP A 80 22.30 5.23 1.27
CA ASP A 80 22.98 4.21 2.09
C ASP A 80 21.97 3.18 2.62
N ASP A 81 22.34 1.90 2.64
CA ASP A 81 21.45 0.75 2.81
C ASP A 81 21.62 0.09 4.18
N THR A 82 20.49 -0.22 4.87
CA THR A 82 20.47 -1.22 5.94
C THR A 82 19.14 -1.98 5.94
N ALA A 83 19.14 -3.18 5.37
CA ALA A 83 18.03 -4.12 5.46
C ALA A 83 17.97 -4.78 6.84
N ALA A 84 16.81 -4.78 7.49
CA ALA A 84 16.56 -5.48 8.74
C ALA A 84 16.08 -6.91 8.49
N PRO A 85 16.52 -7.91 9.29
CA PRO A 85 16.10 -9.30 9.13
C PRO A 85 14.66 -9.52 9.60
N ALA A 86 13.93 -10.34 8.85
CA ALA A 86 12.59 -10.80 9.23
C ALA A 86 12.65 -11.66 10.49
N SER A 87 11.91 -11.30 11.53
CA SER A 87 11.76 -12.09 12.74
C SER A 87 10.50 -12.95 12.66
N TYR A 88 10.61 -14.19 13.08
CA TYR A 88 9.50 -15.14 13.14
C TYR A 88 8.86 -15.14 14.53
N SER A 89 7.53 -15.19 14.59
CA SER A 89 6.76 -15.43 15.79
C SER A 89 5.85 -16.64 15.56
N THR A 90 5.80 -17.54 16.52
CA THR A 90 4.73 -18.52 16.63
C THR A 90 3.42 -17.80 16.90
N THR A 91 2.33 -18.22 16.28
CA THR A 91 0.94 -17.75 16.33
C THR A 91 0.50 -17.07 17.63
N ASN A 92 1.06 -15.93 17.97
CA ASN A 92 0.48 -14.99 18.93
C ASN A 92 -0.21 -13.91 18.09
N THR A 93 -1.49 -14.14 17.78
CA THR A 93 -2.30 -13.10 17.15
C THR A 93 -2.28 -11.86 18.04
N GLN A 94 -1.90 -10.71 17.49
CA GLN A 94 -1.87 -9.44 18.22
C GLN A 94 -3.25 -9.12 18.80
N ILE A 95 -4.31 -9.47 18.08
CA ILE A 95 -5.71 -9.26 18.45
C ILE A 95 -6.46 -10.59 18.36
N ALA A 96 -7.19 -10.94 19.40
CA ALA A 96 -8.02 -12.14 19.41
C ALA A 96 -9.06 -12.12 18.28
N GLY A 97 -9.12 -13.20 17.48
CA GLY A 97 -10.04 -13.32 16.34
C GLY A 97 -9.53 -12.69 15.04
N VAL A 98 -8.38 -12.01 15.04
CA VAL A 98 -7.70 -11.51 13.85
C VAL A 98 -6.47 -12.37 13.60
N ASP A 99 -6.48 -13.12 12.52
CA ASP A 99 -5.39 -14.00 12.12
C ASP A 99 -4.40 -13.25 11.22
N GLU A 100 -3.12 -13.39 11.51
CA GLU A 100 -2.03 -12.79 10.76
C GLU A 100 -1.45 -13.80 9.76
N ALA A 101 -0.81 -13.32 8.72
CA ALA A 101 -0.19 -14.16 7.72
C ALA A 101 1.02 -14.90 8.30
N ASP A 102 0.89 -16.20 8.49
CA ASP A 102 1.94 -17.07 9.03
C ASP A 102 2.54 -17.97 7.96
N ARG A 103 3.79 -18.39 8.16
CA ARG A 103 4.47 -19.33 7.28
C ARG A 103 4.30 -20.78 7.71
N ILE A 104 3.77 -20.99 8.88
CA ILE A 104 3.48 -22.29 9.44
C ILE A 104 2.08 -22.25 10.03
N GLU A 105 1.23 -23.13 9.51
CA GLU A 105 -0.12 -23.35 10.02
C GLU A 105 -0.22 -24.77 10.61
N TYR A 106 -1.10 -24.94 11.60
CA TYR A 106 -1.27 -26.24 12.28
C TYR A 106 -2.73 -26.49 12.64
N ASN A 107 -3.26 -27.65 12.26
CA ASN A 107 -4.63 -28.07 12.56
C ASN A 107 -4.77 -29.14 13.67
N GLY A 108 -3.66 -29.46 14.36
CA GLY A 108 -3.62 -30.51 15.39
C GLY A 108 -2.92 -31.79 14.92
N ASP A 109 -3.08 -32.18 13.65
CA ASP A 109 -2.53 -33.40 13.07
C ASP A 109 -1.50 -33.10 11.97
N TYR A 110 -1.64 -31.98 11.26
CA TYR A 110 -0.78 -31.61 10.14
C TYR A 110 -0.21 -30.19 10.31
N LEU A 111 1.06 -30.04 9.95
CA LEU A 111 1.72 -28.76 9.77
C LEU A 111 1.77 -28.43 8.28
N PHE A 112 1.40 -27.20 7.94
CA PHE A 112 1.56 -26.61 6.63
C PHE A 112 2.73 -25.63 6.70
N VAL A 113 3.79 -25.88 5.93
CA VAL A 113 5.05 -25.14 6.03
C VAL A 113 5.41 -24.54 4.68
N ALA A 114 5.35 -23.22 4.57
CA ALA A 114 5.77 -22.52 3.36
C ALA A 114 7.29 -22.35 3.30
N ASP A 115 7.85 -22.45 2.09
CA ASP A 115 9.25 -22.18 1.81
C ASP A 115 9.63 -20.75 2.22
N LEU A 116 10.88 -20.55 2.64
CA LEU A 116 11.42 -19.26 2.97
C LEU A 116 11.48 -18.34 1.73
N PRO A 117 11.29 -17.01 1.91
CA PRO A 117 11.54 -16.06 0.84
C PRO A 117 13.03 -16.09 0.48
N VAL A 118 13.32 -15.89 -0.79
CA VAL A 118 14.68 -15.65 -1.26
C VAL A 118 14.78 -14.24 -1.80
N TRP A 119 15.90 -13.60 -1.52
CA TRP A 119 16.17 -12.23 -1.97
C TRP A 119 16.69 -12.17 -3.42
N THR A 120 17.30 -13.26 -3.86
CA THR A 120 17.83 -13.40 -5.22
C THR A 120 17.36 -14.74 -5.78
N PRO A 121 16.15 -14.82 -6.37
CA PRO A 121 15.64 -16.05 -6.91
C PRO A 121 16.45 -16.50 -8.12
N SER A 122 16.58 -17.81 -8.26
CA SER A 122 16.91 -18.38 -9.55
C SER A 122 15.74 -18.19 -10.50
N HIS A 123 16.01 -17.87 -11.75
CA HIS A 123 14.94 -17.75 -12.76
C HIS A 123 14.16 -19.08 -12.83
N GLY A 124 12.82 -19.03 -12.74
CA GLY A 124 11.96 -20.22 -12.71
C GLY A 124 11.90 -20.93 -11.34
N GLU A 125 12.26 -20.26 -10.24
CA GLU A 125 12.12 -20.83 -8.90
C GLU A 125 10.67 -21.02 -8.51
N VAL A 126 10.32 -22.26 -8.13
CA VAL A 126 8.99 -22.65 -7.66
C VAL A 126 9.01 -22.78 -6.14
N LYS A 127 8.28 -21.96 -5.42
CA LYS A 127 8.05 -22.10 -3.98
C LYS A 127 7.04 -23.18 -3.68
N LYS A 128 7.15 -23.76 -2.50
CA LYS A 128 6.33 -24.90 -2.06
C LYS A 128 5.72 -24.64 -0.69
N VAL A 129 4.58 -25.26 -0.49
CA VAL A 129 4.01 -25.51 0.84
C VAL A 129 4.06 -26.99 1.09
N ARG A 130 4.84 -27.43 2.09
CA ARG A 130 4.91 -28.82 2.52
C ARG A 130 3.86 -29.09 3.57
N ILE A 131 3.17 -30.20 3.44
CA ILE A 131 2.19 -30.69 4.40
C ILE A 131 2.79 -31.88 5.14
N LEU A 132 3.04 -31.69 6.43
CA LEU A 132 3.73 -32.65 7.29
C LEU A 132 2.74 -33.26 8.28
N ALA A 133 2.56 -34.59 8.23
CA ALA A 133 1.74 -35.30 9.20
C ALA A 133 2.51 -35.52 10.50
N ARG A 134 1.90 -35.17 11.63
CA ARG A 134 2.47 -35.50 12.96
C ARG A 134 2.17 -36.92 13.33
N GLN A 135 3.20 -37.68 13.69
CA GLN A 135 3.10 -39.04 14.17
C GLN A 135 2.87 -39.12 15.69
N ASN A 136 2.47 -40.27 16.19
CA ASN A 136 2.25 -40.49 17.63
C ASN A 136 3.49 -40.29 18.50
N ASP A 137 4.69 -40.47 17.93
CA ASP A 137 5.97 -40.22 18.57
C ASP A 137 6.48 -38.79 18.40
N TYR A 138 5.61 -37.88 17.92
CA TYR A 138 5.90 -36.49 17.60
C TYR A 138 6.88 -36.27 16.43
N SER A 139 7.26 -37.30 15.72
CA SER A 139 8.00 -37.17 14.46
C SER A 139 7.07 -36.60 13.37
N LEU A 140 7.67 -36.00 12.34
CA LEU A 140 6.95 -35.43 11.20
C LEU A 140 7.30 -36.22 9.94
N THR A 141 6.29 -36.60 9.17
CA THR A 141 6.43 -37.21 7.86
C THR A 141 5.75 -36.39 6.79
N GLU A 142 6.38 -36.19 5.65
CA GLU A 142 5.78 -35.46 4.55
C GLU A 142 4.60 -36.26 3.97
N ALA A 143 3.40 -35.66 4.01
CA ALA A 143 2.18 -36.23 3.48
C ALA A 143 1.89 -35.75 2.05
N ALA A 144 2.16 -34.48 1.76
CA ALA A 144 1.98 -33.86 0.44
C ALA A 144 2.81 -32.58 0.30
N THR A 145 2.92 -32.11 -0.94
CA THR A 145 3.56 -30.84 -1.28
C THR A 145 2.71 -30.11 -2.30
N ILE A 146 2.37 -28.84 -2.04
CA ILE A 146 1.74 -27.92 -2.98
C ILE A 146 2.86 -27.12 -3.65
N SER A 147 2.94 -27.16 -4.99
CA SER A 147 3.85 -26.31 -5.76
C SER A 147 3.09 -25.06 -6.23
N LEU A 148 3.63 -23.88 -5.95
CA LEU A 148 3.07 -22.59 -6.38
C LEU A 148 3.53 -22.25 -7.80
N GLN A 149 3.05 -21.14 -8.35
CA GLN A 149 3.56 -20.63 -9.61
C GLN A 149 5.03 -20.20 -9.48
N GLU A 150 5.74 -20.18 -10.61
CA GLU A 150 7.12 -19.71 -10.67
C GLU A 150 7.24 -18.23 -10.28
N ASN A 151 8.38 -17.85 -9.73
CA ASN A 151 8.74 -16.48 -9.39
C ASN A 151 7.81 -15.80 -8.36
N LEU A 152 7.16 -16.59 -7.49
CA LEU A 152 6.39 -16.07 -6.37
C LEU A 152 7.14 -16.24 -5.04
N ASN A 153 6.98 -15.26 -4.15
CA ASN A 153 7.32 -15.37 -2.74
C ASN A 153 6.06 -15.50 -1.90
N VAL A 154 6.02 -16.47 -0.99
CA VAL A 154 4.92 -16.60 -0.03
C VAL A 154 5.03 -15.48 1.01
N ALA A 155 4.01 -14.63 1.10
CA ALA A 155 3.87 -13.64 2.16
C ALA A 155 3.38 -14.30 3.46
N GLY A 156 2.45 -15.25 3.33
CA GLY A 156 1.93 -16.03 4.45
C GLY A 156 0.75 -16.91 4.05
N MET A 157 0.28 -17.66 5.02
CA MET A 157 -0.83 -18.60 4.86
C MET A 157 -1.90 -18.34 5.92
N TYR A 158 -3.07 -18.88 5.68
CA TYR A 158 -4.22 -18.85 6.58
C TYR A 158 -4.95 -20.19 6.54
N LEU A 159 -5.05 -20.83 7.66
CA LEU A 159 -5.82 -22.05 7.78
C LEU A 159 -7.18 -21.76 8.39
N TYR A 160 -8.25 -22.03 7.65
CA TYR A 160 -9.63 -21.89 8.10
C TYR A 160 -10.40 -23.16 7.84
N LYS A 161 -10.77 -23.90 8.88
CA LYS A 161 -11.38 -25.25 8.75
C LYS A 161 -10.50 -26.13 7.83
N ASP A 162 -11.09 -26.61 6.74
CA ASP A 162 -10.44 -27.46 5.73
C ASP A 162 -9.98 -26.66 4.50
N ILE A 163 -9.74 -25.34 4.66
CA ILE A 163 -9.29 -24.43 3.60
C ILE A 163 -7.96 -23.83 3.99
N LEU A 164 -7.00 -23.93 3.09
CA LEU A 164 -5.72 -23.25 3.19
C LEU A 164 -5.64 -22.13 2.15
N GLY A 165 -5.61 -20.88 2.60
CA GLY A 165 -5.31 -19.72 1.77
C GLY A 165 -3.82 -19.43 1.78
N VAL A 166 -3.19 -19.34 0.62
CA VAL A 166 -1.77 -18.97 0.46
C VAL A 166 -1.70 -17.63 -0.22
N VAL A 167 -1.19 -16.62 0.48
CA VAL A 167 -0.97 -15.28 -0.08
C VAL A 167 0.48 -15.17 -0.52
N SER A 168 0.67 -14.81 -1.78
CA SER A 168 1.98 -14.66 -2.40
C SER A 168 2.05 -13.36 -3.19
N HIS A 169 3.24 -12.91 -3.51
CA HIS A 169 3.46 -11.77 -4.40
C HIS A 169 4.53 -12.11 -5.43
N SER A 170 4.47 -11.48 -6.59
CA SER A 170 5.50 -11.62 -7.61
C SER A 170 6.84 -11.21 -7.03
N PHE A 171 7.87 -11.99 -7.38
CA PHE A 171 9.22 -11.66 -6.97
C PHE A 171 9.72 -10.49 -7.80
N GLN A 172 10.19 -9.44 -7.13
CA GLN A 172 10.85 -8.33 -7.79
C GLN A 172 12.35 -8.38 -7.54
N TYR A 173 13.10 -8.37 -8.63
CA TYR A 173 14.51 -8.10 -8.60
C TYR A 173 14.69 -6.59 -8.41
N TYR A 174 14.97 -6.17 -7.17
CA TYR A 174 15.43 -4.80 -6.93
C TYR A 174 16.86 -4.71 -7.47
N ALA A 175 17.04 -4.08 -8.64
CA ALA A 175 18.34 -3.52 -8.95
C ALA A 175 18.65 -2.50 -7.84
N MET A 176 19.82 -2.59 -7.20
CA MET A 176 20.24 -1.66 -6.14
C MET A 176 20.12 -0.18 -6.57
N ALA A 177 20.11 0.10 -7.87
CA ALA A 177 19.88 1.42 -8.44
C ALA A 177 18.43 1.92 -8.25
N ASP A 178 17.44 1.05 -8.17
CA ASP A 178 16.03 1.45 -8.03
C ASP A 178 15.66 1.77 -6.57
N ILE A 179 16.41 1.23 -5.59
CA ILE A 179 16.28 1.57 -4.17
C ILE A 179 16.75 2.99 -3.89
N LEU A 180 17.67 3.51 -4.73
CA LEU A 180 18.31 4.82 -4.57
C LEU A 180 17.44 5.99 -5.08
N LEU A 181 16.36 5.71 -5.81
CA LEU A 181 15.51 6.72 -6.43
C LEU A 181 14.19 6.90 -5.68
N ASP A 182 14.14 7.02 -4.37
CA ASP A 182 12.93 7.41 -3.57
C ASP A 182 11.57 6.89 -4.14
N SER A 183 11.65 5.92 -5.07
CA SER A 183 10.51 5.19 -5.58
C SER A 183 10.21 4.08 -4.58
N SER A 184 9.13 4.24 -3.83
CA SER A 184 8.60 3.16 -3.00
C SER A 184 8.62 1.85 -3.79
N PRO A 185 9.06 0.71 -3.20
CA PRO A 185 9.03 -0.60 -3.85
C PRO A 185 7.68 -0.96 -4.47
N TRP A 186 6.62 -0.29 -4.03
CA TRP A 186 5.23 -0.43 -4.46
C TRP A 186 4.91 0.26 -5.80
N GLN A 187 5.78 1.11 -6.31
CA GLN A 187 5.58 1.83 -7.57
C GLN A 187 5.99 1.02 -8.81
N GLN A 188 6.42 -0.21 -8.62
CA GLN A 188 6.82 -1.08 -9.73
C GLN A 188 5.60 -1.61 -10.47
N PRO A 189 5.53 -1.48 -11.80
CA PRO A 189 4.33 -1.78 -12.58
C PRO A 189 3.96 -3.27 -12.67
N GLU A 190 4.80 -4.18 -12.24
CA GLU A 190 4.60 -5.63 -12.35
C GLU A 190 4.44 -6.33 -10.98
N ASN A 191 4.05 -5.58 -9.95
CA ASN A 191 3.90 -6.13 -8.61
C ASN A 191 2.47 -6.64 -8.42
N ASP A 192 2.28 -7.93 -8.52
CA ASP A 192 0.97 -8.57 -8.36
C ASP A 192 0.87 -9.35 -7.05
N THR A 193 -0.33 -9.37 -6.52
CA THR A 193 -0.70 -10.17 -5.36
C THR A 193 -1.49 -11.39 -5.79
N TYR A 194 -1.09 -12.57 -5.32
CA TYR A 194 -1.70 -13.85 -5.62
C TYR A 194 -2.30 -14.45 -4.36
N ILE A 195 -3.48 -15.03 -4.50
CA ILE A 195 -4.16 -15.75 -3.43
C ILE A 195 -4.60 -17.10 -4.01
N ASP A 196 -3.91 -18.17 -3.60
CA ASP A 196 -4.24 -19.53 -3.98
C ASP A 196 -4.99 -20.20 -2.82
N ILE A 197 -6.17 -20.72 -3.11
CA ILE A 197 -7.05 -21.35 -2.12
C ILE A 197 -7.11 -22.84 -2.40
N TYR A 198 -6.77 -23.63 -1.40
CA TYR A 198 -6.72 -25.10 -1.44
C TYR A 198 -7.72 -25.70 -0.46
N GLY A 199 -8.41 -26.75 -0.90
CA GLY A 199 -9.15 -27.64 -0.03
C GLY A 199 -8.18 -28.65 0.59
N VAL A 200 -8.13 -28.72 1.92
CA VAL A 200 -7.22 -29.56 2.71
C VAL A 200 -7.96 -30.47 3.69
N ALA A 201 -9.24 -30.80 3.39
CA ALA A 201 -9.98 -31.82 4.14
C ALA A 201 -9.23 -33.17 4.14
N GLU A 202 -8.56 -33.49 3.04
CA GLU A 202 -7.66 -34.62 2.90
C GLU A 202 -6.23 -34.07 2.68
N PRO A 203 -5.48 -33.76 3.76
CA PRO A 203 -4.18 -33.06 3.64
C PRO A 203 -3.13 -33.82 2.82
N ALA A 204 -3.24 -35.13 2.69
CA ALA A 204 -2.37 -35.93 1.82
C ALA A 204 -2.71 -35.79 0.32
N SER A 205 -3.84 -35.17 -0.01
CA SER A 205 -4.31 -34.96 -1.39
C SER A 205 -5.01 -33.59 -1.52
N PRO A 206 -4.28 -32.48 -1.31
CA PRO A 206 -4.86 -31.15 -1.40
C PRO A 206 -5.34 -30.85 -2.82
N ASN A 207 -6.46 -30.14 -2.96
CA ASN A 207 -7.01 -29.75 -4.25
C ASN A 207 -7.13 -28.23 -4.37
N THR A 208 -6.90 -27.68 -5.55
CA THR A 208 -7.11 -26.25 -5.80
C THR A 208 -8.59 -25.93 -5.84
N VAL A 209 -9.02 -24.96 -5.02
CA VAL A 209 -10.40 -24.44 -5.00
C VAL A 209 -10.50 -23.19 -5.85
N SER A 210 -9.54 -22.26 -5.72
CA SER A 210 -9.53 -21.01 -6.50
C SER A 210 -8.12 -20.46 -6.60
N ASN A 211 -7.84 -19.79 -7.74
CA ASN A 211 -6.66 -18.97 -7.93
C ASN A 211 -7.11 -17.54 -8.21
N ILE A 212 -6.60 -16.60 -7.42
CA ILE A 212 -6.92 -15.19 -7.52
C ILE A 212 -5.63 -14.40 -7.71
N ARG A 213 -5.64 -13.49 -8.69
CA ARG A 213 -4.58 -12.50 -8.90
C ARG A 213 -5.19 -11.11 -8.83
N ILE A 214 -4.54 -10.21 -8.12
CA ILE A 214 -4.90 -8.80 -8.00
C ILE A 214 -3.70 -7.99 -8.48
N ASP A 215 -3.91 -7.11 -9.48
CA ASP A 215 -2.87 -6.16 -9.88
C ASP A 215 -2.55 -5.23 -8.70
N GLY A 216 -1.27 -5.09 -8.41
CA GLY A 216 -0.76 -4.26 -7.32
C GLY A 216 -0.02 -5.05 -6.25
N GLY A 217 0.99 -4.39 -5.65
CA GLY A 217 1.83 -4.95 -4.61
C GLY A 217 1.09 -5.15 -3.29
N LEU A 218 1.34 -6.26 -2.64
CA LEU A 218 0.79 -6.57 -1.33
C LEU A 218 1.35 -5.61 -0.27
N ILE A 219 0.47 -4.88 0.41
CA ILE A 219 0.82 -4.13 1.62
C ILE A 219 0.81 -5.07 2.81
N ASN A 220 -0.31 -5.77 3.04
CA ASN A 220 -0.48 -6.77 4.08
C ASN A 220 -1.83 -7.48 3.94
N SER A 221 -2.03 -8.54 4.72
CA SER A 221 -3.30 -9.29 4.75
C SER A 221 -3.67 -9.69 6.17
N ARG A 222 -4.97 -9.96 6.39
CA ARG A 222 -5.52 -10.47 7.65
C ARG A 222 -6.71 -11.36 7.37
N ARG A 223 -6.90 -12.40 8.21
CA ARG A 223 -8.14 -13.17 8.20
C ARG A 223 -8.94 -12.88 9.46
N ILE A 224 -10.23 -12.65 9.27
CA ILE A 224 -11.22 -12.50 10.33
C ILE A 224 -12.38 -13.41 9.98
N ASP A 225 -12.66 -14.35 10.83
CA ASP A 225 -13.64 -15.43 10.57
C ASP A 225 -13.36 -16.15 9.23
N ASN A 226 -14.33 -16.19 8.32
CA ASN A 226 -14.20 -16.79 6.98
C ASN A 226 -13.77 -15.78 5.91
N HIS A 227 -13.38 -14.56 6.29
CA HIS A 227 -13.00 -13.53 5.32
C HIS A 227 -11.51 -13.23 5.36
N LEU A 228 -10.91 -13.21 4.19
CA LEU A 228 -9.55 -12.75 3.98
C LEU A 228 -9.58 -11.29 3.49
N PHE A 229 -8.91 -10.42 4.21
CA PHE A 229 -8.73 -9.01 3.87
C PHE A 229 -7.33 -8.80 3.33
N ILE A 230 -7.24 -8.29 2.10
CA ILE A 230 -5.99 -8.02 1.39
C ILE A 230 -5.90 -6.52 1.15
N ALA A 231 -4.82 -5.89 1.57
CA ALA A 231 -4.50 -4.52 1.19
C ALA A 231 -3.40 -4.54 0.13
N THR A 232 -3.65 -3.92 -1.02
CA THR A 232 -2.69 -3.78 -2.12
C THR A 232 -2.50 -2.33 -2.50
N GLN A 233 -1.38 -2.04 -3.15
CA GLN A 233 -1.10 -0.73 -3.73
C GLN A 233 -0.76 -0.88 -5.21
N PHE A 234 -1.47 -0.12 -6.03
CA PHE A 234 -1.37 -0.16 -7.48
C PHE A 234 -1.02 1.23 -8.04
N VAL A 235 -0.19 1.25 -9.09
CA VAL A 235 0.10 2.44 -9.90
C VAL A 235 -0.15 2.08 -11.35
N PRO A 236 -1.00 2.83 -12.09
CA PRO A 236 -1.25 2.52 -13.48
C PRO A 236 0.03 2.56 -14.32
N ASN A 237 0.33 1.47 -15.01
CA ASN A 237 1.39 1.43 -16.01
C ASN A 237 0.81 1.68 -17.39
N LEU A 238 1.13 2.83 -17.98
CA LEU A 238 0.71 3.20 -19.33
C LEU A 238 1.94 3.17 -20.24
N GLU A 239 2.11 2.07 -20.99
CA GLU A 239 3.32 1.83 -21.79
C GLU A 239 3.39 2.72 -23.04
N ASP A 240 2.27 3.04 -23.68
CA ASP A 240 2.20 3.76 -24.96
C ASP A 240 2.10 5.28 -24.80
N LEU A 241 2.76 5.85 -23.79
CA LEU A 241 2.80 7.30 -23.62
C LEU A 241 4.03 7.91 -24.30
N PRO A 242 3.88 9.09 -24.93
CA PRO A 242 5.04 9.81 -25.44
C PRO A 242 5.97 10.24 -24.30
N ASP A 243 7.26 10.34 -24.59
CA ASP A 243 8.26 10.79 -23.62
C ASP A 243 7.93 12.18 -23.08
N ALA A 244 8.12 12.34 -21.77
CA ALA A 244 8.01 13.63 -21.09
C ALA A 244 9.25 14.48 -21.41
N GLY A 245 9.31 15.07 -22.59
CA GLY A 245 10.39 15.99 -22.94
C GLY A 245 10.30 17.29 -22.12
N THR A 246 11.34 18.12 -22.18
CA THR A 246 11.43 19.40 -21.45
C THR A 246 10.67 20.56 -22.13
N SER A 247 10.22 20.38 -23.38
CA SER A 247 9.49 21.43 -24.11
C SER A 247 8.00 21.46 -23.73
N ASN A 248 7.38 22.63 -23.75
CA ASN A 248 5.95 22.76 -23.51
C ASN A 248 5.12 21.89 -24.48
N ARG A 249 5.56 21.77 -25.73
CA ARG A 249 4.88 20.94 -26.74
C ARG A 249 4.90 19.45 -26.35
N SER A 250 6.03 18.90 -25.89
CA SER A 250 6.13 17.52 -25.45
C SER A 250 5.29 17.26 -24.20
N LEU A 251 5.27 18.19 -23.26
CA LEU A 251 4.44 18.09 -22.04
C LEU A 251 2.94 18.14 -22.37
N VAL A 252 2.50 19.00 -23.29
CA VAL A 252 1.11 19.05 -23.75
C VAL A 252 0.73 17.78 -24.50
N ASN A 253 1.61 17.25 -25.36
CA ASN A 253 1.37 15.99 -26.08
C ASN A 253 1.25 14.82 -25.11
N LEU A 254 2.13 14.70 -24.11
CA LEU A 254 2.05 13.70 -23.07
C LEU A 254 0.72 13.80 -22.30
N TYR A 255 0.35 15.01 -21.88
CA TYR A 255 -0.90 15.22 -21.15
C TYR A 255 -2.14 14.83 -21.95
N ASN A 256 -2.20 15.22 -23.22
CA ASN A 256 -3.30 14.85 -24.10
C ASN A 256 -3.37 13.32 -24.33
N ALA A 257 -2.22 12.64 -24.45
CA ALA A 257 -2.18 11.18 -24.56
C ALA A 257 -2.71 10.50 -23.29
N ILE A 258 -2.34 11.01 -22.09
CA ILE A 258 -2.88 10.52 -20.82
C ILE A 258 -4.39 10.76 -20.74
N LEU A 259 -4.87 11.94 -21.16
CA LEU A 259 -6.31 12.25 -21.17
C LEU A 259 -7.13 11.32 -22.08
N ALA A 260 -6.53 10.83 -23.15
CA ALA A 260 -7.18 9.92 -24.10
C ALA A 260 -7.31 8.47 -23.57
N LYS A 261 -6.61 8.11 -22.48
CA LYS A 261 -6.69 6.77 -21.90
C LYS A 261 -8.06 6.51 -21.25
N ASN A 262 -8.54 5.27 -21.40
CA ASN A 262 -9.80 4.84 -20.80
C ASN A 262 -9.67 4.61 -19.29
N SER A 263 -10.75 4.77 -18.53
CA SER A 263 -10.77 4.54 -17.08
C SER A 263 -10.36 3.10 -16.72
N SER A 264 -10.72 2.12 -17.54
CA SER A 264 -10.34 0.71 -17.31
C SER A 264 -8.82 0.45 -17.44
N GLU A 265 -8.07 1.29 -18.20
CA GLU A 265 -6.60 1.21 -18.25
C GLU A 265 -5.93 1.80 -16.99
N LEU A 266 -6.68 2.50 -16.16
CA LEU A 266 -6.19 3.22 -14.97
C LEU A 266 -6.45 2.48 -13.67
N VAL A 267 -7.25 1.41 -13.67
CA VAL A 267 -7.63 0.66 -12.47
C VAL A 267 -6.96 -0.72 -12.42
N PRO A 268 -6.65 -1.24 -11.23
CA PRO A 268 -6.17 -2.61 -11.09
C PRO A 268 -7.23 -3.61 -11.53
N LYS A 269 -6.76 -4.75 -12.01
CA LYS A 269 -7.61 -5.89 -12.38
C LYS A 269 -7.61 -6.92 -11.26
N ILE A 270 -8.69 -7.71 -11.24
CA ILE A 270 -8.77 -8.95 -10.50
C ILE A 270 -9.01 -10.09 -11.48
N THR A 271 -8.24 -11.15 -11.35
CA THR A 271 -8.42 -12.37 -12.13
C THR A 271 -8.76 -13.50 -11.19
N ILE A 272 -9.92 -14.13 -11.35
CA ILE A 272 -10.35 -15.28 -10.55
C ILE A 272 -10.57 -16.47 -11.49
N ASN A 273 -9.82 -17.55 -11.29
CA ASN A 273 -9.88 -18.76 -12.12
C ASN A 273 -9.77 -18.46 -13.62
N GLY A 274 -8.89 -17.50 -13.98
CA GLY A 274 -8.64 -17.10 -15.36
C GLY A 274 -9.64 -16.09 -15.95
N GLN A 275 -10.64 -15.65 -15.20
CA GLN A 275 -11.57 -14.60 -15.61
C GLN A 275 -11.14 -13.26 -15.04
N THR A 276 -10.83 -12.30 -15.91
CA THR A 276 -10.31 -10.97 -15.53
C THR A 276 -11.42 -9.92 -15.63
N SER A 277 -11.49 -9.04 -14.64
CA SER A 277 -12.35 -7.85 -14.60
C SER A 277 -11.64 -6.68 -13.92
N ASP A 278 -12.19 -5.48 -14.06
CA ASP A 278 -11.77 -4.33 -13.24
C ASP A 278 -12.08 -4.63 -11.78
N LEU A 279 -11.16 -4.33 -10.87
CA LEU A 279 -11.36 -4.54 -9.43
C LEU A 279 -12.47 -3.62 -8.88
N TYR A 280 -12.59 -2.43 -9.45
CA TYR A 280 -13.62 -1.43 -9.16
C TYR A 280 -13.72 -0.41 -10.30
N GLN A 281 -14.71 0.48 -10.24
CA GLN A 281 -14.79 1.64 -11.11
C GLN A 281 -14.07 2.83 -10.47
N LEU A 282 -13.39 3.67 -11.25
CA LEU A 282 -12.74 4.89 -10.72
C LEU A 282 -13.73 5.84 -10.02
N THR A 283 -14.99 5.84 -10.44
CA THR A 283 -16.06 6.63 -9.80
C THR A 283 -16.32 6.24 -8.34
N ASP A 284 -15.93 5.02 -7.94
CA ASP A 284 -16.13 4.50 -6.59
C ASP A 284 -14.93 4.80 -5.69
N CYS A 285 -13.83 5.33 -6.26
CA CYS A 285 -12.63 5.66 -5.51
C CYS A 285 -12.80 6.92 -4.65
N LEU A 286 -12.30 6.85 -3.44
CA LEU A 286 -12.26 7.95 -2.50
C LEU A 286 -11.01 8.80 -2.73
N LEU A 287 -11.20 10.11 -2.88
CA LEU A 287 -10.12 11.08 -3.08
C LEU A 287 -9.89 11.92 -1.82
N PRO A 288 -8.68 12.50 -1.66
CA PRO A 288 -8.45 13.53 -0.66
C PRO A 288 -9.42 14.71 -0.81
N GLN A 289 -9.95 15.21 0.29
CA GLN A 289 -10.87 16.36 0.27
C GLN A 289 -10.28 17.62 -0.36
N ARG A 290 -8.96 17.71 -0.47
CA ARG A 290 -8.23 18.81 -1.12
C ARG A 290 -7.88 18.53 -2.58
N ALA A 291 -8.43 17.48 -3.19
CA ALA A 291 -8.21 17.20 -4.59
C ALA A 291 -8.79 18.32 -5.47
N THR A 292 -7.99 18.82 -6.42
CA THR A 292 -8.32 19.92 -7.33
C THR A 292 -7.84 19.60 -8.74
N GLU A 293 -8.24 20.43 -9.73
CA GLU A 293 -7.75 20.32 -11.12
C GLU A 293 -6.23 20.55 -11.26
N GLN A 294 -5.58 21.15 -10.25
CA GLN A 294 -4.14 21.47 -10.27
C GLN A 294 -3.27 20.45 -9.57
N ASN A 295 -3.85 19.43 -8.95
CA ASN A 295 -3.09 18.36 -8.31
C ASN A 295 -3.54 16.98 -8.78
N GLY A 296 -2.80 15.94 -8.39
CA GLY A 296 -3.09 14.57 -8.77
C GLY A 296 -2.25 13.58 -7.97
N HIS A 297 -2.66 12.32 -8.00
CA HIS A 297 -1.99 11.22 -7.34
C HIS A 297 -2.14 9.95 -8.17
N THR A 298 -1.11 9.12 -8.22
CA THR A 298 -1.10 7.90 -9.05
C THR A 298 -1.40 6.65 -8.26
N GLN A 299 -1.12 6.65 -6.96
CA GLN A 299 -1.22 5.44 -6.16
C GLN A 299 -2.67 5.18 -5.74
N MET A 300 -3.10 3.95 -5.91
CA MET A 300 -4.40 3.44 -5.48
C MET A 300 -4.19 2.35 -4.46
N VAL A 301 -4.69 2.57 -3.26
CA VAL A 301 -4.75 1.54 -2.24
C VAL A 301 -6.09 0.83 -2.37
N SER A 302 -6.04 -0.49 -2.53
CA SER A 302 -7.22 -1.34 -2.55
C SER A 302 -7.30 -2.14 -1.27
N VAL A 303 -8.48 -2.20 -0.65
CA VAL A 303 -8.80 -3.19 0.37
C VAL A 303 -9.80 -4.15 -0.22
N VAL A 304 -9.42 -5.42 -0.33
CA VAL A 304 -10.24 -6.48 -0.92
C VAL A 304 -10.63 -7.46 0.17
N LYS A 305 -11.92 -7.73 0.32
CA LYS A 305 -12.51 -8.73 1.21
C LYS A 305 -12.92 -9.93 0.36
N ILE A 306 -12.38 -11.10 0.65
CA ILE A 306 -12.64 -12.36 -0.06
C ILE A 306 -13.30 -13.33 0.93
N ASP A 307 -14.40 -13.95 0.54
CA ASP A 307 -15.06 -15.00 1.30
C ASP A 307 -14.37 -16.35 1.01
N LEU A 308 -13.73 -16.95 2.02
CA LEU A 308 -13.02 -18.23 1.87
C LEU A 308 -13.98 -19.42 1.63
N ASP A 309 -15.21 -19.34 2.09
CA ASP A 309 -16.23 -20.36 1.80
C ASP A 309 -16.75 -20.24 0.34
N ASN A 310 -16.65 -19.04 -0.28
CA ASN A 310 -17.00 -18.79 -1.69
C ASN A 310 -16.10 -17.71 -2.31
N PRO A 311 -14.91 -18.06 -2.81
CA PRO A 311 -13.92 -17.09 -3.29
C PRO A 311 -14.34 -16.23 -4.49
N MET A 312 -15.43 -16.58 -5.18
CA MET A 312 -16.04 -15.73 -6.21
C MET A 312 -16.79 -14.54 -5.61
N ASN A 313 -17.11 -14.59 -4.30
CA ASN A 313 -17.76 -13.51 -3.58
C ASN A 313 -16.68 -12.62 -2.94
N PHE A 314 -16.43 -11.48 -3.56
CA PHE A 314 -15.51 -10.48 -3.04
C PHE A 314 -16.13 -9.09 -3.07
N SER A 315 -15.59 -8.20 -2.26
CA SER A 315 -15.87 -6.76 -2.33
C SER A 315 -14.56 -5.98 -2.20
N SER A 316 -14.54 -4.77 -2.73
CA SER A 316 -13.33 -3.93 -2.75
C SER A 316 -13.64 -2.49 -2.37
N LEU A 317 -12.64 -1.80 -1.81
CA LEU A 317 -12.64 -0.39 -1.49
C LEU A 317 -11.41 0.24 -2.13
N CYS A 318 -11.60 1.33 -2.87
CA CYS A 318 -10.55 2.09 -3.53
C CYS A 318 -10.27 3.41 -2.79
N LEU A 319 -9.00 3.65 -2.46
CA LEU A 319 -8.51 4.87 -1.83
C LEU A 319 -7.37 5.45 -2.69
N LEU A 320 -7.52 6.70 -3.16
CA LEU A 320 -6.45 7.41 -3.87
C LEU A 320 -5.51 8.06 -2.85
N THR A 321 -4.67 7.25 -2.24
CA THR A 321 -3.73 7.60 -1.18
C THR A 321 -2.55 6.64 -1.16
N GLU A 322 -1.60 6.87 -0.26
CA GLU A 322 -0.52 5.94 0.06
C GLU A 322 -0.87 5.12 1.31
N ALA A 323 -0.32 3.91 1.39
CA ALA A 323 -0.31 3.14 2.63
C ALA A 323 0.96 2.28 2.68
N HIS A 324 1.61 2.24 3.84
CA HIS A 324 2.86 1.50 4.06
C HIS A 324 2.67 0.31 4.99
N GLY A 325 1.53 0.18 5.62
CA GLY A 325 1.22 -0.93 6.49
C GLY A 325 -0.23 -0.93 6.96
N LEU A 326 -0.56 -1.99 7.68
CA LEU A 326 -1.91 -2.31 8.09
C LEU A 326 -1.90 -2.85 9.52
N PHE A 327 -2.83 -2.37 10.32
CA PHE A 327 -3.24 -2.96 11.59
C PHE A 327 -4.72 -3.31 11.51
N ALA A 328 -5.15 -4.41 12.10
CA ALA A 328 -6.56 -4.80 12.15
C ALA A 328 -7.01 -5.15 13.57
N SER A 329 -8.23 -4.77 13.89
CA SER A 329 -9.03 -5.30 14.98
C SER A 329 -10.15 -6.17 14.44
N ALA A 330 -11.00 -6.71 15.30
CA ALA A 330 -12.14 -7.52 14.86
C ALA A 330 -13.13 -6.72 13.97
N ASP A 331 -13.26 -5.41 14.21
CA ASP A 331 -14.28 -4.57 13.57
C ASP A 331 -13.69 -3.54 12.59
N HIS A 332 -12.37 -3.27 12.66
CA HIS A 332 -11.75 -2.22 11.89
C HIS A 332 -10.39 -2.63 11.31
N LEU A 333 -10.10 -2.04 10.18
CA LEU A 333 -8.80 -2.08 9.54
C LEU A 333 -8.24 -0.66 9.49
N TYR A 334 -6.97 -0.52 9.86
CA TYR A 334 -6.26 0.75 9.90
C TYR A 334 -5.08 0.68 8.93
N LEU A 335 -5.16 1.44 7.84
CA LEU A 335 -4.03 1.66 6.95
C LEU A 335 -3.23 2.83 7.48
N HIS A 336 -1.91 2.71 7.50
CA HIS A 336 -1.05 3.82 7.89
C HIS A 336 -0.05 4.18 6.80
N ALA A 337 0.22 5.48 6.68
CA ALA A 337 1.23 6.04 5.80
C ALA A 337 2.14 6.98 6.59
N ARG A 338 3.32 7.23 6.06
CA ARG A 338 4.27 8.17 6.62
C ARG A 338 4.09 9.53 5.94
N GLY A 339 3.78 10.56 6.73
CA GLY A 339 3.95 11.95 6.35
C GLY A 339 5.37 12.44 6.64
N GLU A 340 5.67 13.70 6.37
CA GLU A 340 7.01 14.29 6.53
C GLU A 340 7.51 14.19 7.99
N GLU A 341 6.68 14.56 8.98
CA GLU A 341 6.94 14.43 10.42
C GLU A 341 5.72 13.85 11.15
N SER A 342 4.90 13.10 10.45
CA SER A 342 3.61 12.60 10.94
C SER A 342 3.36 11.17 10.47
N THR A 343 2.41 10.53 11.14
CA THR A 343 1.78 9.30 10.68
C THR A 343 0.34 9.59 10.35
N ILE A 344 -0.08 9.19 9.17
CA ILE A 344 -1.45 9.27 8.71
C ILE A 344 -2.09 7.92 8.86
N VAL A 345 -3.31 7.89 9.40
CA VAL A 345 -4.05 6.66 9.64
C VAL A 345 -5.43 6.79 9.04
N HIS A 346 -5.79 5.84 8.16
CA HIS A 346 -7.13 5.70 7.60
C HIS A 346 -7.86 4.58 8.31
N LYS A 347 -9.03 4.86 8.87
CA LYS A 347 -9.91 3.90 9.54
C LYS A 347 -10.95 3.38 8.55
N ILE A 348 -11.09 2.06 8.48
CA ILE A 348 -12.02 1.33 7.63
C ILE A 348 -12.80 0.35 8.48
N SER A 349 -14.13 0.35 8.41
CA SER A 349 -14.96 -0.65 9.10
C SER A 349 -15.09 -1.94 8.30
N LEU A 350 -15.10 -3.08 8.99
CA LEU A 350 -15.11 -4.43 8.44
C LEU A 350 -16.46 -5.15 8.59
N GLY A 351 -17.56 -4.44 8.63
CA GLY A 351 -18.90 -5.04 8.72
C GLY A 351 -19.30 -5.87 7.48
N ASN A 352 -20.59 -5.97 7.19
CA ASN A 352 -21.07 -6.66 5.97
C ASN A 352 -20.40 -6.10 4.72
N GLU A 353 -20.22 -4.78 4.66
CA GLU A 353 -19.47 -4.07 3.64
C GLU A 353 -18.25 -3.38 4.26
N ILE A 354 -17.14 -3.39 3.55
CA ILE A 354 -15.98 -2.59 3.92
C ILE A 354 -16.24 -1.11 3.60
N ARG A 355 -16.07 -0.24 4.59
CA ARG A 355 -16.35 1.19 4.42
C ARG A 355 -15.28 2.06 5.07
N TYR A 356 -14.80 3.04 4.31
CA TYR A 356 -13.96 4.09 4.89
C TYR A 356 -14.76 4.91 5.92
N GLN A 357 -14.11 5.22 7.05
CA GLN A 357 -14.72 5.99 8.13
C GLN A 357 -14.06 7.35 8.34
N ALA A 358 -12.74 7.36 8.48
CA ALA A 358 -12.02 8.58 8.83
C ALA A 358 -10.54 8.51 8.47
N THR A 359 -9.91 9.69 8.43
CA THR A 359 -8.45 9.86 8.44
C THR A 359 -8.04 10.71 9.62
N ALA A 360 -6.98 10.31 10.29
CA ALA A 360 -6.28 11.09 11.32
C ALA A 360 -4.82 11.26 10.94
N SER A 361 -4.23 12.38 11.34
CA SER A 361 -2.79 12.64 11.26
C SER A 361 -2.27 12.88 12.68
N VAL A 362 -1.20 12.17 13.06
CA VAL A 362 -0.55 12.29 14.35
C VAL A 362 0.93 12.58 14.18
N VAL A 363 1.50 13.39 15.08
CA VAL A 363 2.92 13.76 15.02
C VAL A 363 3.80 12.53 15.29
N GLY A 364 4.92 12.44 14.60
CA GLY A 364 5.90 11.36 14.73
C GLY A 364 5.59 10.15 13.86
N THR A 365 6.50 9.18 13.86
CA THR A 365 6.44 7.99 13.01
C THR A 365 6.19 6.72 13.80
N LEU A 366 5.50 5.74 13.21
CA LEU A 366 5.34 4.40 13.77
C LEU A 366 6.60 3.52 13.64
N GLY A 367 7.68 4.05 13.06
CA GLY A 367 8.88 3.28 12.79
C GLY A 367 8.79 2.51 11.46
N TRP A 368 9.63 1.48 11.31
CA TRP A 368 9.71 0.69 10.09
C TRP A 368 8.50 -0.25 9.91
N GLN A 369 8.16 -0.54 8.67
CA GLN A 369 6.98 -1.31 8.25
C GLN A 369 6.68 -2.57 9.07
N SER A 370 7.67 -3.41 9.32
CA SER A 370 7.51 -4.69 10.03
C SER A 370 7.19 -4.56 11.52
N SER A 371 7.48 -3.42 12.14
CA SER A 371 7.23 -3.17 13.57
C SER A 371 6.09 -2.18 13.83
N ALA A 372 5.64 -1.47 12.81
CA ALA A 372 4.62 -0.42 12.95
C ALA A 372 3.30 -0.96 13.55
N GLN A 373 2.87 -2.15 13.15
CA GLN A 373 1.65 -2.77 13.67
C GLN A 373 1.67 -2.97 15.19
N PHE A 374 2.83 -3.25 15.81
CA PHE A 374 2.97 -3.44 17.26
C PHE A 374 2.93 -2.13 18.06
N ARG A 375 2.87 -1.00 17.37
CA ARG A 375 2.68 0.32 17.96
C ARG A 375 1.24 0.83 17.87
N LEU A 376 0.35 -0.01 17.37
CA LEU A 376 -1.07 0.25 17.23
C LEU A 376 -1.86 -0.75 18.07
N ALA A 377 -2.92 -0.29 18.71
CA ALA A 377 -3.89 -1.13 19.40
C ALA A 377 -5.26 -0.47 19.37
N GLU A 378 -6.33 -1.26 19.28
CA GLU A 378 -7.69 -0.73 19.41
C GLU A 378 -8.25 -1.15 20.79
N ARG A 379 -8.82 -0.19 21.49
CA ARG A 379 -9.52 -0.42 22.74
C ARG A 379 -10.75 0.47 22.85
N ASP A 380 -11.89 -0.13 23.15
CA ASP A 380 -13.18 0.58 23.31
C ASP A 380 -13.53 1.48 22.10
N GLY A 381 -13.26 0.98 20.87
CA GLY A 381 -13.48 1.69 19.61
C GLY A 381 -12.50 2.83 19.31
N LYS A 382 -11.49 3.04 20.17
CA LYS A 382 -10.44 4.05 20.01
C LYS A 382 -9.13 3.40 19.57
N LEU A 383 -8.46 4.00 18.61
CA LEU A 383 -7.12 3.60 18.21
C LEU A 383 -6.08 4.26 19.13
N LEU A 384 -5.25 3.44 19.75
CA LEU A 384 -4.05 3.85 20.47
C LEU A 384 -2.87 3.74 19.50
N ALA A 385 -2.10 4.82 19.34
CA ALA A 385 -0.92 4.84 18.48
C ALA A 385 0.29 5.40 19.22
N VAL A 386 1.39 4.65 19.25
CA VAL A 386 2.66 5.10 19.83
C VAL A 386 3.60 5.51 18.70
N THR A 387 3.87 6.80 18.58
CA THR A 387 4.79 7.36 17.59
C THR A 387 6.11 7.79 18.21
N THR A 388 7.11 8.00 17.36
CA THR A 388 8.42 8.54 17.74
C THR A 388 8.69 9.81 16.94
N VAL A 389 8.95 10.91 17.64
CA VAL A 389 9.43 12.17 17.07
C VAL A 389 10.95 12.19 17.16
N GLY A 390 11.62 12.69 16.11
CA GLY A 390 13.08 12.70 16.09
C GLY A 390 13.69 11.30 16.10
N ALA A 391 13.12 10.32 15.40
CA ALA A 391 13.54 8.91 15.41
C ALA A 391 15.03 8.69 15.08
N TRP A 392 15.65 9.65 14.40
CA TRP A 392 17.07 9.65 14.03
C TRP A 392 17.92 10.65 14.85
N SER A 393 17.31 11.31 15.84
CA SER A 393 18.00 12.20 16.76
C SER A 393 18.69 11.41 17.88
N GLN A 394 19.59 12.09 18.62
CA GLN A 394 20.22 11.50 19.83
C GLN A 394 19.25 11.36 21.00
N ASP A 395 18.10 12.04 20.95
CA ASP A 395 17.09 12.06 22.02
C ASP A 395 15.67 11.95 21.40
N PRO A 396 15.25 10.73 20.99
CA PRO A 396 13.94 10.52 20.38
C PRO A 396 12.84 10.59 21.46
N GLU A 397 11.76 11.27 21.16
CA GLU A 397 10.57 11.36 22.01
C GLU A 397 9.49 10.38 21.56
N HIS A 398 8.89 9.66 22.51
CA HIS A 398 7.75 8.77 22.24
C HIS A 398 6.44 9.42 22.70
N MET A 399 5.44 9.38 21.83
CA MET A 399 4.13 9.98 22.08
C MET A 399 3.03 8.93 21.97
N LEU A 400 2.08 8.92 22.91
CA LEU A 400 0.85 8.13 22.82
C LEU A 400 -0.29 9.01 22.34
N HIS A 401 -0.92 8.59 21.24
CA HIS A 401 -2.12 9.22 20.68
C HIS A 401 -3.33 8.32 20.91
N ILE A 402 -4.47 8.94 21.18
CA ILE A 402 -5.78 8.26 21.31
C ILE A 402 -6.70 8.89 20.27
N LEU A 403 -7.15 8.10 19.30
CA LEU A 403 -7.93 8.50 18.13
C LEU A 403 -9.33 7.90 18.13
#